data_863152b5ff44de91dc9ef1dbb336d6ee
#
_entry.id   863152b5ff44de91dc9ef1dbb336d6ee
#
_cell.length_a   1.000
_cell.length_b   1.000
_cell.length_c   1.000
_cell.angle_alpha   90.00
_cell.angle_beta   90.00
_cell.angle_gamma   90.00
#
_symmetry.space_group_name_H-M   'P 1'
#
loop_
_entity.id
_entity.type
_entity.pdbx_description
1 polymer ?
#
loop_
_entity_poly.entity_id
_entity_poly.type
_entity_poly.pdbx_seq_one_letter_code
_entity_poly.pdbx_strand_id
1 'polypeptide(L)'
;MDKITPTREEILETINKIIKEDFPCNWEFKEIAENDLLSDSNMDSFGYAMFWMNISQDYKIVKETGNEEIDNKASIDYVNWIDYKVYTVKDLIDRIEECM
;
A
#
# COMPACT_ATOMS: atom_id res chain seq x y z
N MET A 1 10.17 23.37 11.24
CA MET A 1 9.52 23.22 9.95
C MET A 1 8.40 22.19 10.03
N ASP A 2 7.23 22.58 9.65
CA ASP A 2 6.11 21.69 9.76
C ASP A 2 6.21 20.52 8.80
N LYS A 3 5.89 19.35 9.32
CA LYS A 3 5.90 18.15 8.53
C LYS A 3 4.63 18.13 7.66
N ILE A 4 4.83 18.15 6.36
CA ILE A 4 3.70 18.13 5.42
C ILE A 4 3.12 16.72 5.40
N THR A 5 1.88 16.60 5.85
CA THR A 5 1.16 15.34 5.77
C THR A 5 0.59 15.19 4.36
N PRO A 6 0.86 14.07 3.67
CA PRO A 6 0.31 13.86 2.34
C PRO A 6 -1.21 13.78 2.37
N THR A 7 -1.84 14.30 1.32
CA THR A 7 -3.29 14.20 1.15
C THR A 7 -3.66 12.80 0.66
N ARG A 8 -4.95 12.48 0.75
CA ARG A 8 -5.45 11.20 0.23
C ARG A 8 -5.15 11.08 -1.28
N GLU A 9 -5.26 12.17 -2.03
CA GLU A 9 -4.93 12.18 -3.45
C GLU A 9 -3.46 11.86 -3.70
N GLU A 10 -2.56 12.43 -2.89
CA GLU A 10 -1.13 12.17 -3.01
C GLU A 10 -0.79 10.71 -2.70
N ILE A 11 -1.44 10.15 -1.68
CA ILE A 11 -1.27 8.74 -1.33
C ILE A 11 -1.76 7.86 -2.48
N LEU A 12 -2.91 8.18 -3.05
CA LEU A 12 -3.47 7.43 -4.19
C LEU A 12 -2.54 7.51 -5.40
N GLU A 13 -2.01 8.68 -5.70
CA GLU A 13 -1.05 8.85 -6.78
C GLU A 13 0.20 7.99 -6.57
N THR A 14 0.70 7.96 -5.34
CA THR A 14 1.85 7.14 -4.99
C THR A 14 1.56 5.65 -5.17
N ILE A 15 0.38 5.21 -4.76
CA ILE A 15 -0.04 3.82 -4.93
C ILE A 15 -0.04 3.44 -6.41
N ASN A 16 -0.67 4.25 -7.26
CA ASN A 16 -0.73 3.99 -8.69
C ASN A 16 0.66 4.05 -9.33
N LYS A 17 1.48 4.99 -8.90
CA LYS A 17 2.85 5.12 -9.38
C LYS A 17 3.69 3.88 -9.08
N ILE A 18 3.60 3.38 -7.87
CA ILE A 18 4.34 2.18 -7.46
C ILE A 18 3.92 0.99 -8.33
N ILE A 19 2.62 0.79 -8.48
CA ILE A 19 2.12 -0.32 -9.30
C ILE A 19 2.61 -0.20 -10.74
N LYS A 20 2.52 1.00 -11.31
CA LYS A 20 2.88 1.25 -12.70
C LYS A 20 4.38 1.11 -12.95
N GLU A 21 5.21 1.66 -12.06
CA GLU A 21 6.66 1.71 -12.26
C GLU A 21 7.37 0.40 -11.90
N ASP A 22 6.87 -0.29 -10.89
CA ASP A 22 7.55 -1.49 -10.39
C ASP A 22 7.18 -2.75 -11.18
N PHE A 23 6.13 -2.69 -11.98
CA PHE A 23 5.67 -3.85 -12.76
C PHE A 23 5.47 -3.50 -14.23
N PRO A 24 6.52 -3.04 -14.93
CA PRO A 24 6.37 -2.55 -16.30
C PRO A 24 6.27 -3.64 -17.37
N CYS A 25 6.68 -4.87 -17.07
CA CYS A 25 6.77 -5.94 -18.06
C CYS A 25 5.56 -6.85 -18.01
N ASN A 26 4.93 -7.08 -19.16
CA ASN A 26 3.79 -7.98 -19.33
C ASN A 26 2.60 -7.66 -18.42
N TRP A 27 2.49 -6.42 -18.00
CA TRP A 27 1.50 -6.00 -17.05
C TRP A 27 0.54 -5.00 -17.69
N GLU A 28 -0.71 -5.36 -17.76
CA GLU A 28 -1.73 -4.41 -18.18
C GLU A 28 -2.15 -3.58 -16.98
N PHE A 29 -1.37 -2.55 -16.71
CA PHE A 29 -1.66 -1.66 -15.59
C PHE A 29 -3.01 -0.99 -15.78
N LYS A 30 -3.83 -1.08 -14.73
CA LYS A 30 -5.08 -0.35 -14.68
C LYS A 30 -5.01 0.60 -13.48
N GLU A 31 -5.17 1.88 -13.73
CA GLU A 31 -5.23 2.88 -12.68
C GLU A 31 -6.43 2.63 -11.78
N ILE A 32 -6.21 2.65 -10.46
CA ILE A 32 -7.26 2.39 -9.49
C ILE A 32 -7.60 3.65 -8.69
N ALA A 33 -8.87 3.77 -8.32
CA ALA A 33 -9.38 4.84 -7.47
C ALA A 33 -9.65 4.30 -6.06
N GLU A 34 -10.01 5.19 -5.14
CA GLU A 34 -10.23 4.80 -3.74
C GLU A 34 -11.28 3.71 -3.55
N ASN A 35 -12.32 3.72 -4.37
CA ASN A 35 -13.41 2.74 -4.27
C ASN A 35 -13.11 1.41 -4.95
N ASP A 36 -12.00 1.34 -5.67
CA ASP A 36 -11.61 0.12 -6.37
C ASP A 36 -10.91 -0.85 -5.41
N LEU A 37 -10.95 -2.13 -5.76
CA LEU A 37 -10.21 -3.15 -5.04
C LEU A 37 -8.75 -3.14 -5.47
N LEU A 38 -7.85 -3.56 -4.58
CA LEU A 38 -6.43 -3.69 -4.96
C LEU A 38 -6.26 -4.65 -6.12
N SER A 39 -7.10 -5.69 -6.20
CA SER A 39 -7.04 -6.65 -7.31
C SER A 39 -7.48 -6.05 -8.65
N ASP A 40 -8.17 -4.91 -8.64
CA ASP A 40 -8.62 -4.27 -9.88
C ASP A 40 -7.46 -3.69 -10.70
N SER A 41 -6.28 -3.54 -10.10
CA SER A 41 -5.08 -3.10 -10.81
C SER A 41 -4.43 -4.20 -11.65
N ASN A 42 -4.99 -5.42 -11.63
CA ASN A 42 -4.47 -6.59 -12.34
C ASN A 42 -3.16 -7.16 -11.76
N MET A 43 -2.85 -6.85 -10.49
CA MET A 43 -1.68 -7.44 -9.84
C MET A 43 -1.85 -8.94 -9.66
N ASP A 44 -0.78 -9.70 -9.92
CA ASP A 44 -0.71 -11.10 -9.54
C ASP A 44 -0.13 -11.24 -8.12
N SER A 45 0.03 -12.46 -7.64
CA SER A 45 0.53 -12.70 -6.27
C SER A 45 1.91 -12.13 -6.05
N PHE A 46 2.79 -12.24 -7.03
CA PHE A 46 4.14 -11.70 -6.94
C PHE A 46 4.11 -10.18 -6.94
N GLY A 47 3.33 -9.58 -7.84
CA GLY A 47 3.15 -8.14 -7.90
C GLY A 47 2.61 -7.57 -6.60
N TYR A 48 1.67 -8.28 -5.99
CA TYR A 48 1.08 -7.89 -4.71
C TYR A 48 2.13 -7.86 -3.59
N ALA A 49 2.99 -8.87 -3.53
CA ALA A 49 4.06 -8.90 -2.53
C ALA A 49 5.04 -7.75 -2.72
N MET A 50 5.44 -7.48 -3.95
CA MET A 50 6.34 -6.37 -4.27
C MET A 50 5.69 -5.01 -3.97
N PHE A 51 4.40 -4.89 -4.24
CA PHE A 51 3.64 -3.68 -3.91
C PHE A 51 3.74 -3.35 -2.42
N TRP A 52 3.52 -4.34 -1.55
CA TRP A 52 3.59 -4.11 -0.12
C TRP A 52 4.99 -3.75 0.37
N MET A 53 6.02 -4.34 -0.23
CA MET A 53 7.39 -3.98 0.08
C MET A 53 7.66 -2.50 -0.22
N ASN A 54 7.17 -2.02 -1.37
CA ASN A 54 7.40 -0.65 -1.80
C ASN A 54 6.55 0.35 -1.01
N ILE A 55 5.29 0.01 -0.73
CA ILE A 55 4.42 0.86 0.07
C ILE A 55 5.00 1.04 1.47
N SER A 56 5.53 -0.01 2.08
CA SER A 56 6.06 0.07 3.44
C SER A 56 7.35 0.90 3.53
N GLN A 57 8.01 1.17 2.42
CA GLN A 57 9.15 2.07 2.37
C GLN A 57 8.72 3.54 2.39
N ASP A 58 7.58 3.84 1.79
CA ASP A 58 7.09 5.22 1.69
C ASP A 58 6.14 5.60 2.81
N TYR A 59 5.35 4.65 3.29
CA TYR A 59 4.34 4.88 4.32
C TYR A 59 4.35 3.77 5.37
N LYS A 60 3.95 4.15 6.58
CA LYS A 60 3.79 3.18 7.66
C LYS A 60 2.39 2.57 7.59
N ILE A 61 2.32 1.26 7.68
CA ILE A 61 1.07 0.52 7.67
C ILE A 61 0.72 -0.06 9.04
N VAL A 62 1.61 0.11 10.01
CA VAL A 62 1.37 -0.26 11.41
C VAL A 62 1.93 0.84 12.31
N LYS A 63 1.38 0.96 13.50
CA LYS A 63 1.86 1.93 14.48
C LYS A 63 3.18 1.43 15.07
N GLU A 64 4.18 2.29 15.06
CA GLU A 64 5.49 1.94 15.58
C GLU A 64 5.49 1.86 17.10
N THR A 65 6.10 0.80 17.64
CA THR A 65 6.27 0.62 19.07
C THR A 65 7.66 1.06 19.54
N GLY A 66 8.57 1.33 18.59
CA GLY A 66 9.98 1.60 18.88
C GLY A 66 10.85 0.36 18.87
N ASN A 67 10.24 -0.82 18.71
CA ASN A 67 10.98 -2.08 18.60
C ASN A 67 10.86 -2.58 17.15
N GLU A 68 11.98 -2.58 16.43
CA GLU A 68 12.01 -2.94 15.02
C GLU A 68 11.49 -4.35 14.74
N GLU A 69 11.83 -5.32 15.58
CA GLU A 69 11.36 -6.70 15.40
C GLU A 69 9.84 -6.80 15.53
N ILE A 70 9.29 -6.14 16.55
CA ILE A 70 7.84 -6.14 16.76
C ILE A 70 7.14 -5.45 15.61
N ASP A 71 7.67 -4.32 15.17
CA ASP A 71 7.06 -3.52 14.10
C ASP A 71 7.11 -4.26 12.76
N ASN A 72 8.21 -4.92 12.45
CA ASN A 72 8.33 -5.72 11.24
C ASN A 72 7.38 -6.91 11.24
N LYS A 73 7.26 -7.60 12.37
CA LYS A 73 6.33 -8.70 12.50
C LYS A 73 4.89 -8.23 12.34
N ALA A 74 4.55 -7.10 12.96
CA ALA A 74 3.21 -6.51 12.84
C ALA A 74 2.89 -6.16 11.39
N SER A 75 3.85 -5.63 10.65
CA SER A 75 3.67 -5.32 9.22
C SER A 75 3.41 -6.59 8.40
N ILE A 76 4.19 -7.62 8.62
CA ILE A 76 4.03 -8.91 7.93
C ILE A 76 2.68 -9.52 8.25
N ASP A 77 2.28 -9.53 9.51
CA ASP A 77 1.00 -10.09 9.94
C ASP A 77 -0.16 -9.31 9.32
N TYR A 78 -0.05 -7.99 9.26
CA TYR A 78 -1.07 -7.14 8.65
C TYR A 78 -1.24 -7.46 7.16
N VAL A 79 -0.15 -7.54 6.43
CA VAL A 79 -0.17 -7.85 4.99
C VAL A 79 -0.75 -9.24 4.74
N ASN A 80 -0.40 -10.22 5.57
CA ASN A 80 -0.91 -11.58 5.44
C ASN A 80 -2.40 -11.69 5.76
N TRP A 81 -2.90 -10.78 6.58
CA TRP A 81 -4.32 -10.74 6.94
C TRP A 81 -5.19 -10.21 5.79
N ILE A 82 -4.63 -9.36 4.94
CA ILE A 82 -5.40 -8.68 3.88
C ILE A 82 -5.71 -9.66 2.74
N ASP A 83 -7.00 -9.71 2.38
CA ASP A 83 -7.42 -10.35 1.15
C ASP A 83 -7.57 -9.26 0.08
N TYR A 84 -6.63 -9.20 -0.84
CA TYR A 84 -6.59 -8.15 -1.88
C TYR A 84 -7.80 -8.20 -2.82
N LYS A 85 -8.56 -9.28 -2.81
CA LYS A 85 -9.78 -9.40 -3.62
C LYS A 85 -10.97 -8.66 -3.04
N VAL A 86 -10.91 -8.31 -1.75
CA VAL A 86 -11.97 -7.57 -1.08
C VAL A 86 -11.48 -6.29 -0.42
N TYR A 87 -10.17 -6.11 -0.34
CA TYR A 87 -9.55 -4.94 0.30
C TYR A 87 -9.51 -3.79 -0.69
N THR A 88 -10.16 -2.68 -0.34
CA THR A 88 -10.22 -1.51 -1.22
C THR A 88 -9.00 -0.61 -1.03
N VAL A 89 -8.74 0.21 -2.04
CA VAL A 89 -7.70 1.25 -1.96
C VAL A 89 -8.02 2.22 -0.83
N LYS A 90 -9.30 2.53 -0.63
CA LYS A 90 -9.74 3.40 0.47
C LYS A 90 -9.31 2.83 1.83
N ASP A 91 -9.47 1.54 2.03
CA ASP A 91 -9.07 0.89 3.28
C ASP A 91 -7.57 1.05 3.52
N LEU A 92 -6.78 0.92 2.47
CA LEU A 92 -5.33 1.11 2.56
C LEU A 92 -4.97 2.56 2.89
N ILE A 93 -5.60 3.53 2.22
CA ILE A 93 -5.36 4.95 2.48
C ILE A 93 -5.76 5.30 3.91
N ASP A 94 -6.91 4.82 4.37
CA ASP A 94 -7.36 5.02 5.75
C ASP A 94 -6.34 4.45 6.75
N ARG A 95 -5.80 3.29 6.46
CA ARG A 95 -4.77 2.67 7.32
C ARG A 95 -3.49 3.49 7.36
N ILE A 96 -3.04 3.99 6.21
CA ILE A 96 -1.85 4.84 6.13
C ILE A 96 -2.06 6.11 6.95
N GLU A 97 -3.21 6.77 6.79
CA GLU A 97 -3.53 7.97 7.56
C GLU A 97 -3.57 7.71 9.07
N GLU A 98 -4.11 6.59 9.46
CA GLU A 98 -4.19 6.20 10.88
C GLU A 98 -2.81 5.99 11.50
N CYS A 99 -1.83 5.58 10.70
CA CYS A 99 -0.47 5.31 11.17
C CYS A 99 0.48 6.51 11.06
N MET A 100 0.02 7.61 10.51
CA MET A 100 0.83 8.83 10.39
C MET A 100 0.93 9.60 11.71
#